data_b98c7e4646c968c168ba1baeec9445a5
#
_entry.id   b98c7e4646c968c168ba1baeec9445a5
#
_cell.length_a   1.000
_cell.length_b   1.000
_cell.length_c   1.000
_cell.angle_alpha   90.00
_cell.angle_beta   90.00
_cell.angle_gamma   90.00
#
_symmetry.space_group_name_H-M   'P 1'
#
loop_
_entity.id
_entity.type
_entity.pdbx_description
1 polymer ?
#
loop_
_entity_poly.entity_id
_entity_poly.type
_entity_poly.pdbx_seq_one_letter_code
_entity_poly.pdbx_strand_id
1 'polypeptide(L)'
;MRKTKRVTISDIATLAGVSKATASLVLNGRGKELRVARETRERVLTLAREHHYQPSIHARLLRENRSHTLGLVVPEITNYGFAVFSHALENLCREAGLQLLVSCTDENAGQETVVVNNLV
;
A
#
# COMPACT_ATOMS: atom_id res chain seq x y z
N MET A 1 -0.59 7.61 -26.04
CA MET A 1 -0.20 6.47 -25.17
C MET A 1 -1.46 5.73 -24.75
N ARG A 2 -1.64 4.50 -25.20
CA ARG A 2 -2.73 3.65 -24.70
C ARG A 2 -2.44 3.31 -23.24
N LYS A 3 -3.26 3.78 -22.28
CA LYS A 3 -3.26 3.27 -20.91
C LYS A 3 -3.59 1.78 -20.98
N THR A 4 -2.61 0.92 -20.77
CA THR A 4 -2.84 -0.50 -20.54
C THR A 4 -3.81 -0.61 -19.36
N LYS A 5 -5.01 -1.10 -19.61
CA LYS A 5 -6.05 -1.26 -18.60
C LYS A 5 -5.50 -2.23 -17.53
N ARG A 6 -5.24 -1.72 -16.34
CA ARG A 6 -4.73 -2.54 -15.24
C ARG A 6 -5.78 -3.59 -14.89
N VAL A 7 -5.36 -4.86 -14.85
CA VAL A 7 -6.23 -5.97 -14.47
C VAL A 7 -6.73 -5.77 -13.03
N THR A 8 -8.02 -5.90 -12.83
CA THR A 8 -8.68 -5.70 -11.54
C THR A 8 -9.01 -7.03 -10.87
N ILE A 9 -9.31 -6.98 -9.57
CA ILE A 9 -9.78 -8.17 -8.85
C ILE A 9 -11.09 -8.74 -9.44
N SER A 10 -11.94 -7.86 -10.00
CA SER A 10 -13.16 -8.28 -10.67
C SER A 10 -12.88 -9.07 -11.94
N ASP A 11 -11.85 -8.69 -12.70
CA ASP A 11 -11.44 -9.43 -13.88
C ASP A 11 -10.92 -10.83 -13.49
N ILE A 12 -10.09 -10.93 -12.45
CA ILE A 12 -9.61 -12.21 -11.93
C ILE A 12 -10.76 -13.08 -11.42
N ALA A 13 -11.72 -12.50 -10.70
CA ALA A 13 -12.90 -13.23 -10.20
C ALA A 13 -13.72 -13.82 -11.37
N THR A 14 -13.95 -13.02 -12.41
CA THR A 14 -14.67 -13.46 -13.62
C THR A 14 -13.94 -14.59 -14.33
N LEU A 15 -12.63 -14.45 -14.55
CA LEU A 15 -11.80 -15.47 -15.18
C LEU A 15 -11.77 -16.79 -14.39
N ALA A 16 -11.72 -16.67 -13.05
CA ALA A 16 -11.70 -17.84 -12.16
C ALA A 16 -13.10 -18.46 -11.94
N GLY A 17 -14.17 -17.83 -12.41
CA GLY A 17 -15.54 -18.29 -12.16
C GLY A 17 -15.95 -18.25 -10.69
N VAL A 18 -15.49 -17.26 -9.94
CA VAL A 18 -15.78 -17.09 -8.51
C VAL A 18 -16.31 -15.67 -8.23
N SER A 19 -16.89 -15.49 -7.04
CA SER A 19 -17.28 -14.16 -6.59
C SER A 19 -16.05 -13.28 -6.33
N LYS A 20 -16.19 -11.97 -6.46
CA LYS A 20 -15.15 -11.00 -6.10
C LYS A 20 -14.70 -11.16 -4.63
N ALA A 21 -15.62 -11.49 -3.73
CA ALA A 21 -15.31 -11.78 -2.34
C ALA A 21 -14.40 -12.99 -2.21
N THR A 22 -14.70 -14.10 -2.89
CA THR A 22 -13.87 -15.31 -2.90
C THR A 22 -12.48 -15.04 -3.47
N ALA A 23 -12.39 -14.33 -4.61
CA ALA A 23 -11.11 -13.94 -5.18
C ALA A 23 -10.29 -13.07 -4.21
N SER A 24 -10.93 -12.11 -3.53
CA SER A 24 -10.30 -11.27 -2.52
C SER A 24 -9.74 -12.08 -1.35
N LEU A 25 -10.50 -13.03 -0.83
CA LEU A 25 -10.06 -13.90 0.27
C LEU A 25 -8.82 -14.71 -0.10
N VAL A 26 -8.81 -15.29 -1.30
CA VAL A 26 -7.69 -16.07 -1.80
C VAL A 26 -6.44 -15.22 -2.01
N LEU A 27 -6.59 -14.08 -2.67
CA LEU A 27 -5.49 -13.16 -3.00
C LEU A 27 -4.87 -12.49 -1.76
N ASN A 28 -5.64 -12.41 -0.65
CA ASN A 28 -5.14 -11.92 0.64
C ASN A 28 -4.63 -13.04 1.58
N GLY A 29 -4.47 -14.26 1.10
CA GLY A 29 -3.95 -15.39 1.88
C GLY A 29 -4.94 -16.04 2.85
N ARG A 30 -6.17 -15.53 2.95
CA ARG A 30 -7.22 -16.00 3.89
C ARG A 30 -8.09 -17.14 3.34
N GLY A 31 -7.79 -17.61 2.14
CA GLY A 31 -8.59 -18.66 1.50
C GLY A 31 -8.60 -19.99 2.24
N LYS A 32 -7.55 -20.31 3.01
CA LYS A 32 -7.50 -21.51 3.86
C LYS A 32 -8.39 -21.38 5.08
N GLU A 33 -8.31 -20.25 5.78
CA GLU A 33 -9.09 -19.96 7.00
C GLU A 33 -10.60 -20.04 6.76
N LEU A 34 -11.04 -19.57 5.58
CA LEU A 34 -12.44 -19.49 5.19
C LEU A 34 -12.89 -20.64 4.29
N ARG A 35 -12.18 -21.78 4.33
CA ARG A 35 -12.53 -23.06 3.70
C ARG A 35 -12.78 -22.98 2.18
N VAL A 36 -12.11 -22.08 1.47
CA VAL A 36 -12.13 -22.08 0.00
C VAL A 36 -11.40 -23.33 -0.50
N ALA A 37 -12.04 -24.09 -1.38
CA ALA A 37 -11.48 -25.32 -1.93
C ALA A 37 -10.08 -25.11 -2.53
N ARG A 38 -9.18 -26.07 -2.34
CA ARG A 38 -7.79 -25.98 -2.79
C ARG A 38 -7.70 -25.68 -4.29
N GLU A 39 -8.47 -26.38 -5.09
CA GLU A 39 -8.51 -26.19 -6.55
C GLU A 39 -8.90 -24.76 -6.93
N THR A 40 -9.90 -24.20 -6.26
CA THR A 40 -10.34 -22.82 -6.47
C THR A 40 -9.24 -21.83 -6.10
N ARG A 41 -8.53 -22.06 -4.99
CA ARG A 41 -7.40 -21.19 -4.58
C ARG A 41 -6.27 -21.22 -5.61
N GLU A 42 -5.87 -22.42 -6.04
CA GLU A 42 -4.82 -22.60 -7.05
C GLU A 42 -5.19 -21.92 -8.37
N ARG A 43 -6.43 -22.07 -8.83
CA ARG A 43 -6.93 -21.42 -10.04
C ARG A 43 -6.86 -19.90 -9.95
N VAL A 44 -7.35 -19.30 -8.87
CA VAL A 44 -7.31 -17.84 -8.67
C VAL A 44 -5.88 -17.31 -8.61
N LEU A 45 -4.97 -18.00 -7.89
CA LEU A 45 -3.57 -17.59 -7.77
C LEU A 45 -2.81 -17.71 -9.10
N THR A 46 -3.11 -18.75 -9.88
CA THR A 46 -2.51 -18.94 -11.22
C THR A 46 -2.93 -17.84 -12.17
N LEU A 47 -4.23 -17.56 -12.26
CA LEU A 47 -4.76 -16.48 -13.10
C LEU A 47 -4.21 -15.10 -12.67
N ALA A 48 -4.08 -14.84 -11.39
CA ALA A 48 -3.50 -13.59 -10.89
C ALA A 48 -2.04 -13.42 -11.35
N ARG A 49 -1.25 -14.50 -11.36
CA ARG A 49 0.14 -14.49 -11.86
C ARG A 49 0.21 -14.30 -13.37
N GLU A 50 -0.57 -15.07 -14.13
CA GLU A 50 -0.60 -15.00 -15.60
C GLU A 50 -1.01 -13.64 -16.14
N HIS A 51 -1.96 -13.01 -15.47
CA HIS A 51 -2.45 -11.68 -15.80
C HIS A 51 -1.70 -10.53 -15.11
N HIS A 52 -0.57 -10.81 -14.45
CA HIS A 52 0.22 -9.82 -13.72
C HIS A 52 -0.63 -8.94 -12.79
N TYR A 53 -1.64 -9.55 -12.14
CA TYR A 53 -2.49 -8.83 -11.22
C TYR A 53 -1.68 -8.34 -10.02
N GLN A 54 -1.72 -7.06 -9.79
CA GLN A 54 -1.15 -6.44 -8.59
C GLN A 54 -2.27 -5.91 -7.70
N PRO A 55 -2.37 -6.36 -6.44
CA PRO A 55 -3.32 -5.80 -5.50
C PRO A 55 -3.21 -4.27 -5.45
N SER A 56 -4.34 -3.58 -5.44
CA SER A 56 -4.34 -2.13 -5.24
C SER A 56 -3.95 -1.83 -3.79
N ILE A 57 -2.80 -1.19 -3.60
CA ILE A 57 -2.35 -0.70 -2.29
C ILE A 57 -3.43 0.20 -1.68
N HIS A 58 -4.01 1.11 -2.47
CA HIS A 58 -5.07 2.02 -2.00
C HIS A 58 -6.32 1.26 -1.50
N ALA A 59 -6.75 0.20 -2.20
CA ALA A 59 -7.89 -0.60 -1.76
C ALA A 59 -7.58 -1.37 -0.47
N ARG A 60 -6.34 -1.78 -0.26
CA ARG A 60 -5.89 -2.43 0.98
C ARG A 60 -5.86 -1.43 2.14
N LEU A 61 -5.25 -0.26 1.94
CA LEU A 61 -5.16 0.81 2.93
C LEU A 61 -6.53 1.27 3.41
N LEU A 62 -7.48 1.47 2.48
CA LEU A 62 -8.86 1.82 2.80
C LEU A 62 -9.57 0.76 3.65
N ARG A 63 -9.32 -0.53 3.37
CA ARG A 63 -9.93 -1.62 4.13
C ARG A 63 -9.33 -1.78 5.53
N GLU A 64 -8.00 -1.57 5.65
CA GLU A 64 -7.28 -1.71 6.91
C GLU A 64 -7.40 -0.47 7.79
N ASN A 65 -7.92 0.64 7.25
CA ASN A 65 -7.99 1.97 7.86
C ASN A 65 -6.62 2.40 8.43
N ARG A 66 -5.54 2.06 7.71
CA ARG A 66 -4.16 2.36 8.08
C ARG A 66 -3.37 2.73 6.83
N SER A 67 -2.65 3.84 6.87
CA SER A 67 -1.83 4.28 5.75
C SER A 67 -0.51 3.51 5.61
N HIS A 68 -0.06 2.85 6.67
CA HIS A 68 1.30 2.30 6.77
C HIS A 68 2.37 3.35 6.44
N THR A 69 2.06 4.61 6.72
CA THR A 69 2.94 5.74 6.45
C THR A 69 3.17 6.50 7.75
N LEU A 70 4.43 6.82 8.03
CA LEU A 70 4.85 7.71 9.10
C LEU A 70 5.21 9.06 8.48
N GLY A 71 4.63 10.14 8.96
CA GLY A 71 5.00 11.49 8.57
C GLY A 71 6.12 12.02 9.47
N LEU A 72 7.18 12.55 8.86
CA LEU A 72 8.23 13.31 9.52
C LEU A 72 8.21 14.74 9.01
N VAL A 73 8.07 15.69 9.91
CA VAL A 73 8.11 17.12 9.60
C VAL A 73 9.42 17.69 10.14
N VAL A 74 10.20 18.30 9.27
CA VAL A 74 11.50 18.92 9.62
C VAL A 74 11.54 20.36 9.11
N PRO A 75 12.34 21.24 9.73
CA PRO A 75 12.50 22.60 9.22
C PRO A 75 13.06 22.61 7.80
N GLU A 76 14.17 21.90 7.58
CA GLU A 76 14.78 21.75 6.25
C GLU A 76 15.54 20.41 6.15
N ILE A 77 15.56 19.81 4.95
CA ILE A 77 16.25 18.54 4.71
C ILE A 77 17.73 18.73 4.38
N THR A 78 18.15 19.94 4.04
CA THR A 78 19.53 20.27 3.69
C THR A 78 20.45 20.33 4.92
N ASN A 79 19.88 20.50 6.10
CA ASN A 79 20.62 20.40 7.35
C ASN A 79 21.09 18.96 7.58
N TYR A 80 22.41 18.79 7.74
CA TYR A 80 23.04 17.48 7.92
C TYR A 80 22.42 16.65 9.06
N GLY A 81 22.12 17.28 10.21
CA GLY A 81 21.51 16.60 11.34
C GLY A 81 20.14 16.00 10.99
N PHE A 82 19.28 16.78 10.35
CA PHE A 82 17.97 16.31 9.91
C PHE A 82 18.05 15.26 8.79
N ALA A 83 19.02 15.39 7.89
CA ALA A 83 19.25 14.40 6.85
C ALA A 83 19.67 13.05 7.44
N VAL A 84 20.62 13.04 8.37
CA VAL A 84 21.07 11.80 9.05
C VAL A 84 19.94 11.17 9.85
N PHE A 85 19.19 11.97 10.59
CA PHE A 85 18.04 11.49 11.36
C PHE A 85 16.96 10.89 10.46
N SER A 86 16.61 11.58 9.38
CA SER A 86 15.61 11.10 8.41
C SER A 86 16.03 9.77 7.77
N HIS A 87 17.31 9.62 7.43
CA HIS A 87 17.85 8.37 6.89
C HIS A 87 17.77 7.22 7.89
N ALA A 88 18.16 7.47 9.15
CA ALA A 88 18.06 6.46 10.21
C ALA A 88 16.61 6.02 10.43
N LEU A 89 15.68 6.99 10.49
CA LEU A 89 14.26 6.72 10.67
C LEU A 89 13.67 5.96 9.47
N GLU A 90 14.08 6.28 8.25
CA GLU A 90 13.65 5.58 7.03
C GLU A 90 14.04 4.10 7.08
N ASN A 91 15.26 3.78 7.53
CA ASN A 91 15.71 2.39 7.69
C ASN A 91 14.81 1.62 8.69
N LEU A 92 14.50 2.22 9.84
CA LEU A 92 13.61 1.63 10.83
C LEU A 92 12.18 1.45 10.30
N CYS A 93 11.66 2.44 9.58
CA CYS A 93 10.35 2.34 8.93
C CYS A 93 10.30 1.19 7.94
N ARG A 94 11.33 1.02 7.11
CA ARG A 94 11.43 -0.04 6.12
C ARG A 94 11.46 -1.43 6.77
N GLU A 95 12.20 -1.59 7.86
CA GLU A 95 12.23 -2.83 8.65
C GLU A 95 10.86 -3.15 9.26
N ALA A 96 10.13 -2.11 9.68
CA ALA A 96 8.77 -2.23 10.23
C ALA A 96 7.67 -2.36 9.15
N GLY A 97 8.02 -2.35 7.85
CA GLY A 97 7.04 -2.38 6.76
C GLY A 97 6.23 -1.09 6.61
N LEU A 98 6.77 0.03 7.10
CA LEU A 98 6.20 1.37 6.97
C LEU A 98 6.92 2.17 5.89
N GLN A 99 6.22 3.16 5.33
CA GLN A 99 6.80 4.16 4.45
C GLN A 99 7.03 5.46 5.23
N LEU A 100 8.20 6.08 5.08
CA LEU A 100 8.46 7.41 5.63
C LEU A 100 8.10 8.47 4.60
N LEU A 101 7.28 9.43 5.00
CA LEU A 101 7.01 10.66 4.25
C LEU A 101 7.67 11.83 4.98
N VAL A 102 8.60 12.50 4.31
CA VAL A 102 9.30 13.66 4.87
C VAL A 102 8.73 14.94 4.24
N SER A 103 8.40 15.91 5.08
CA SER A 103 7.92 17.22 4.67
C SER A 103 8.76 18.31 5.34
N CYS A 104 9.08 19.37 4.59
CA CYS A 104 9.82 20.52 5.11
C CYS A 104 8.89 21.70 5.34
N THR A 105 9.20 22.52 6.36
CA THR A 105 8.41 23.69 6.72
C THR A 105 9.14 25.01 6.46
N ASP A 106 10.43 24.94 6.10
CA ASP A 106 11.29 26.10 5.86
C ASP A 106 11.25 27.11 7.03
N GLU A 107 11.22 26.60 8.26
CA GLU A 107 11.08 27.36 9.51
C GLU A 107 9.84 28.28 9.57
N ASN A 108 8.81 27.99 8.78
CA ASN A 108 7.60 28.77 8.71
C ASN A 108 6.45 28.12 9.49
N ALA A 109 6.06 28.72 10.60
CA ALA A 109 4.98 28.22 11.46
C ALA A 109 3.62 28.10 10.74
N GLY A 110 3.34 28.93 9.76
CA GLY A 110 2.13 28.86 8.93
C GLY A 110 2.14 27.61 8.04
N GLN A 111 3.29 27.25 7.48
CA GLN A 111 3.45 26.04 6.69
C GLN A 111 3.38 24.79 7.56
N GLU A 112 3.90 24.81 8.79
CA GLU A 112 3.84 23.68 9.71
C GLU A 112 2.41 23.20 9.93
N THR A 113 1.49 24.13 10.20
CA THR A 113 0.07 23.79 10.38
C THR A 113 -0.54 23.16 9.13
N VAL A 114 -0.22 23.68 7.94
CA VAL A 114 -0.71 23.14 6.66
C VAL A 114 -0.15 21.75 6.41
N VAL A 115 1.15 21.55 6.63
CA VAL A 115 1.83 20.27 6.42
C VAL A 115 1.26 19.21 7.35
N VAL A 116 1.11 19.51 8.64
CA VAL A 116 0.54 18.57 9.62
C VAL A 116 -0.90 18.19 9.27
N ASN A 117 -1.74 19.17 8.91
CA ASN A 117 -3.12 18.90 8.51
C ASN A 117 -3.26 18.05 7.24
N ASN A 118 -2.27 18.08 6.35
CA ASN A 118 -2.25 17.25 5.15
C ASN A 118 -1.77 15.81 5.41
N LEU A 119 -1.15 15.56 6.57
CA LEU A 119 -0.66 14.23 6.96
C LEU A 119 -1.69 13.41 7.76
N VAL A 120 -2.69 14.06 8.30
CA VAL A 120 -3.77 13.47 9.12
C VAL A 120 -5.03 13.28 8.29
#